data_83da6d4d73c8f9777c1c937804dd1ab8
#
_entry.id   83da6d4d73c8f9777c1c937804dd1ab8
#
_cell.length_a   1.000
_cell.length_b   1.000
_cell.length_c   1.000
_cell.angle_alpha   90.00
_cell.angle_beta   90.00
_cell.angle_gamma   90.00
#
_symmetry.space_group_name_H-M   'P 1'
#
loop_
_entity.id
_entity.type
_entity.pdbx_description
1 polymer ?
#
loop_
_entity_poly.entity_id
_entity_poly.type
_entity_poly.pdbx_seq_one_letter_code
_entity_poly.pdbx_strand_id
1 'polypeptide(L)' 'MDDTQIAKRLEILRIEHRDLDSAIAALFDTGSTDQLQLARLKKRKLRLRDEIAMLEDQMIPDIIA' A
#
# COMPACT_ATOMS: atom_id res chain seq x y z
N MET A 1 14.61 -10.21 -8.36
CA MET A 1 14.85 -8.77 -8.15
C MET A 1 15.99 -8.60 -7.18
N ASP A 2 16.88 -7.67 -7.45
CA ASP A 2 17.93 -7.37 -6.47
C ASP A 2 17.40 -6.40 -5.40
N ASP A 3 18.19 -6.20 -4.34
CA ASP A 3 17.75 -5.39 -3.21
C ASP A 3 17.46 -3.95 -3.60
N THR A 4 18.19 -3.41 -4.56
CA THR A 4 17.98 -2.04 -5.03
C THR A 4 16.64 -1.90 -5.71
N GLN A 5 16.27 -2.86 -6.56
CA GLN A 5 14.98 -2.85 -7.24
C GLN A 5 13.83 -3.02 -6.26
N ILE A 6 13.99 -3.90 -5.28
CA ILE A 6 12.99 -4.11 -4.25
C ILE A 6 12.78 -2.83 -3.44
N ALA A 7 13.86 -2.15 -3.05
CA ALA A 7 13.78 -0.91 -2.30
C ALA A 7 13.05 0.18 -3.08
N LYS A 8 13.34 0.32 -4.36
CA LYS A 8 12.66 1.30 -5.22
C LYS A 8 11.18 0.98 -5.36
N ARG A 9 10.84 -0.27 -5.55
CA ARG A 9 9.46 -0.71 -5.66
C ARG A 9 8.70 -0.45 -4.37
N LEU A 10 9.31 -0.75 -3.22
CA LEU A 10 8.73 -0.48 -1.92
C LEU A 10 8.42 1.00 -1.73
N GLU A 11 9.33 1.87 -2.13
CA GLU A 11 9.12 3.31 -2.01
C GLU A 11 7.91 3.75 -2.82
N ILE A 12 7.80 3.29 -4.06
CA ILE A 12 6.66 3.61 -4.93
C ILE A 12 5.36 3.11 -4.29
N LEU A 13 5.35 1.87 -3.81
CA LEU A 13 4.15 1.28 -3.21
C LEU A 13 3.74 2.00 -1.93
N ARG A 14 4.70 2.42 -1.13
CA ARG A 14 4.41 3.17 0.10
C ARG A 14 3.78 4.52 -0.20
N ILE A 15 4.25 5.20 -1.25
CA ILE A 15 3.67 6.46 -1.69
C ILE A 15 2.23 6.22 -2.18
N GLU A 16 2.01 5.21 -3.00
CA GLU A 16 0.68 4.86 -3.48
C GLU A 16 -0.26 4.53 -2.32
N HIS A 17 0.21 3.78 -1.34
CA HIS A 17 -0.56 3.42 -0.17
C HIS A 17 -0.97 4.67 0.62
N ARG A 18 -0.05 5.60 0.82
CA ARG A 18 -0.33 6.87 1.50
C ARG A 18 -1.36 7.69 0.72
N ASP A 19 -1.22 7.74 -0.60
CA ASP A 19 -2.15 8.50 -1.44
C ASP A 19 -3.56 7.91 -1.35
N LEU A 20 -3.68 6.59 -1.31
CA LEU A 20 -4.97 5.94 -1.14
C LEU A 20 -5.58 6.21 0.23
N ASP A 21 -4.77 6.20 1.29
CA ASP A 21 -5.24 6.58 2.61
C ASP A 21 -5.80 8.01 2.61
N SER A 22 -5.09 8.94 1.98
CA SER A 22 -5.52 10.33 1.88
C SER A 22 -6.82 10.45 1.07
N ALA A 23 -6.94 9.70 -0.01
CA ALA A 23 -8.14 9.72 -0.83
C ALA A 23 -9.36 9.18 -0.07
N ILE A 24 -9.17 8.11 0.68
CA ILE A 24 -10.23 7.53 1.50
C ILE A 24 -10.66 8.52 2.57
N ALA A 25 -9.71 9.14 3.26
CA ALA A 25 -10.00 10.14 4.28
C ALA A 25 -10.75 11.34 3.70
N ALA A 26 -10.37 11.80 2.52
CA ALA A 26 -11.03 12.91 1.85
C ALA A 26 -12.48 12.57 1.51
N LEU A 27 -12.76 11.34 1.09
CA LEU A 27 -14.13 10.91 0.81
C LEU A 27 -14.99 10.91 2.07
N PHE A 28 -14.43 10.46 3.20
CA PHE A 28 -15.13 10.54 4.48
C PHE A 28 -15.40 11.97 4.90
N ASP A 29 -14.41 12.84 4.76
CA ASP A 29 -14.52 14.25 5.17
C ASP A 29 -15.56 15.01 4.37
N THR A 30 -15.72 14.68 3.09
CA THR A 30 -16.72 15.32 2.23
C THR A 30 -18.12 14.73 2.41
N GLY A 31 -18.25 13.72 3.27
CA GLY A 31 -19.55 13.06 3.47
C GLY A 31 -20.00 12.26 2.27
N SER A 32 -19.06 11.81 1.45
CA SER A 32 -19.38 11.02 0.26
C SER A 32 -20.10 9.74 0.64
N THR A 33 -21.21 9.45 -0.05
CA THR A 33 -21.96 8.22 0.12
C THR A 33 -21.65 7.20 -0.97
N ASP A 34 -20.63 7.45 -1.77
CA ASP A 34 -20.23 6.52 -2.85
C ASP A 34 -19.50 5.32 -2.25
N GLN A 35 -20.28 4.36 -1.81
CA GLN A 35 -19.76 3.16 -1.15
C GLN A 35 -19.00 2.26 -2.11
N LEU A 36 -19.37 2.27 -3.38
CA LEU A 36 -18.67 1.49 -4.39
C LEU A 36 -17.24 2.00 -4.59
N GLN A 37 -17.07 3.31 -4.68
CA GLN A 37 -15.75 3.92 -4.80
C GLN A 37 -14.90 3.65 -3.55
N LEU A 38 -15.50 3.80 -2.37
CA LEU A 38 -14.81 3.49 -1.11
C LEU A 38 -14.35 2.03 -1.05
N ALA A 39 -15.21 1.11 -1.46
CA ALA A 39 -14.87 -0.31 -1.47
C ALA A 39 -13.70 -0.60 -2.42
N ARG A 40 -13.69 0.01 -3.59
CA ARG A 40 -12.60 -0.15 -4.55
C ARG A 40 -11.28 0.39 -4.01
N LEU A 41 -11.32 1.56 -3.40
CA LEU A 41 -10.12 2.17 -2.82
C LEU A 41 -9.57 1.35 -1.66
N LYS A 42 -10.44 0.86 -0.79
CA LYS A 42 -10.04 0.00 0.32
C LYS A 42 -9.44 -1.31 -0.17
N LYS A 43 -10.02 -1.91 -1.19
CA LYS A 43 -9.51 -3.14 -1.77
C LYS A 43 -8.12 -2.92 -2.38
N ARG A 44 -7.94 -1.83 -3.10
CA ARG A 44 -6.65 -1.48 -3.67
C ARG A 44 -5.60 -1.24 -2.59
N LYS A 45 -5.99 -0.55 -1.52
CA LYS A 45 -5.11 -0.31 -0.38
C LYS A 45 -4.64 -1.62 0.25
N LEU A 46 -5.55 -2.57 0.44
CA LEU A 46 -5.20 -3.88 0.97
C LEU A 46 -4.21 -4.62 0.07
N ARG A 47 -4.41 -4.57 -1.23
CA ARG A 47 -3.48 -5.19 -2.18
C ARG A 47 -2.09 -4.58 -2.09
N LEU A 48 -2.02 -3.26 -2.01
CA LEU A 48 -0.75 -2.56 -1.87
C LEU A 48 -0.06 -2.95 -0.56
N ARG A 49 -0.81 -3.02 0.51
CA ARG A 49 -0.29 -3.43 1.81
C ARG A 49 0.29 -4.85 1.75
N ASP A 50 -0.41 -5.77 1.11
CA ASP A 50 0.04 -7.14 0.97
C ASP A 50 1.33 -7.22 0.14
N GLU A 51 1.38 -6.46 -0.95
CA GLU A 51 2.55 -6.42 -1.81
C GLU A 51 3.76 -5.82 -1.08
N ILE A 52 3.53 -4.75 -0.32
CA ILE A 52 4.57 -4.14 0.52
C ILE A 52 5.11 -5.16 1.51
N ALA A 53 4.23 -5.86 2.20
CA ALA A 53 4.63 -6.87 3.19
C ALA A 53 5.46 -7.98 2.55
N MET A 54 5.06 -8.43 1.37
CA MET A 54 5.78 -9.47 0.65
C MET A 54 7.18 -9.02 0.25
N LEU A 55 7.31 -7.79 -0.23
CA LEU A 55 8.61 -7.24 -0.63
C LEU A 55 9.50 -6.98 0.58
N GLU A 56 8.94 -6.50 1.67
CA GLU A 56 9.69 -6.31 2.90
C GLU A 56 10.23 -7.64 3.42
N ASP A 57 9.44 -8.69 3.31
CA ASP A 57 9.85 -10.03 3.68
C ASP A 57 11.06 -10.50 2.88
N GLN A 58 11.09 -10.18 1.59
CA GLN A 58 12.20 -10.54 0.72
C GLN A 58 13.48 -9.79 1.06
N MET A 59 13.37 -8.62 1.65
CA MET A 59 14.52 -7.81 2.04
C MET A 59 15.09 -8.19 3.40
N ILE A 60 14.32 -8.87 4.23
CA ILE A 60 14.80 -9.28 5.54
C ILE A 60 15.78 -10.44 5.37
N PRO A 61 17.02 -10.31 5.85
CA PRO A 61 17.96 -11.42 5.76
C PRO A 61 17.47 -12.60 6.59
N ASP A 62 17.71 -13.79 6.07
CA ASP A 62 17.34 -15.05 6.68
C ASP A 62 18.09 -15.33 7.97
N ILE A 63 18.69 -14.35 8.56
CA ILE A 63 19.45 -14.52 9.78
C ILE A 63 18.55 -14.14 10.94
N ILE A 64 17.65 -15.00 11.23
CA ILE A 64 16.91 -14.83 12.47
C ILE A 64 17.53 -15.73 13.49
N ALA A 65 18.16 -15.12 14.38
CA ALA A 65 18.70 -15.86 15.51
C ALA A 65 17.56 -16.35 16.39
#